data_f0212d74d6496d9cfb4f13702118a7a5
#
_entry.id   f0212d74d6496d9cfb4f13702118a7a5
#
_cell.length_a   1.000
_cell.length_b   1.000
_cell.length_c   1.000
_cell.angle_alpha   90.00
_cell.angle_beta   90.00
_cell.angle_gamma   90.00
#
_symmetry.space_group_name_H-M   'P 1'
#
loop_
_entity.id
_entity.type
_entity.pdbx_description
1 polymer ?
#
loop_
_entity_poly.entity_id
_entity_poly.type
_entity_poly.pdbx_seq_one_letter_code
_entity_poly.pdbx_strand_id
1 'polypeptide(L)'
;MKMRRSFVLFLVLSMVLGACAKLPPGASPTPTPEAGLPTPVLVLTQAPDVEKEAQAYLDAWKSEDYEGMYARLSKLTRDALTLEDFIKQHKNAAVAMTMQEINYAVLSSMVRPTSAQVNYEISYTTTLLGTITRSAIMNLALEEGAWKVQWDVSMILPELAGGNKLELTYEIPARGNLYDIYGYPLVAQDDAVALGVIPGQIDPEKEANMLNLLANILDVSSDSIYKKYQYAQSDWYVAIGDVSAAVAQNYSDRLSQYPGLIMSSFRSRYYYDGGIAPHVIGYVLSISPEQLEEYQRLGYRGDEKIGATGLEAWGEAFLAGTHGASLYVKDPQGQVVTKLASAKAKPAASIYTTIDSTLQYYLQRSMGNNLGAIVVMERDTGKVLAMVS
;
A
#
# COMPACT_ATOMS: atom_id res chain seq x y z
N MET A 1 35.30 -5.69 -48.31
CA MET A 1 35.90 -6.91 -48.92
C MET A 1 34.76 -7.93 -49.02
N LYS A 2 34.08 -7.95 -50.14
CA LYS A 2 34.07 -9.00 -51.22
C LYS A 2 33.66 -10.38 -50.68
N MET A 3 32.45 -10.78 -51.01
CA MET A 3 32.03 -11.73 -52.12
C MET A 3 31.82 -13.15 -51.59
N ARG A 4 30.90 -14.03 -51.94
CA ARG A 4 30.11 -14.34 -53.16
C ARG A 4 29.05 -15.41 -52.77
N ARG A 5 27.77 -15.29 -53.13
CA ARG A 5 27.05 -16.02 -54.20
C ARG A 5 27.36 -17.52 -54.38
N SER A 6 26.31 -18.36 -54.24
CA SER A 6 25.99 -19.31 -55.32
C SER A 6 24.56 -19.92 -55.14
N PHE A 7 23.82 -19.84 -56.15
CA PHE A 7 22.59 -20.38 -56.65
C PHE A 7 22.78 -21.85 -57.05
N VAL A 8 21.86 -22.76 -56.73
CA VAL A 8 21.61 -23.98 -57.55
C VAL A 8 20.12 -24.25 -57.59
N LEU A 9 19.59 -24.10 -58.77
CA LEU A 9 18.29 -24.48 -59.29
C LEU A 9 18.40 -25.92 -59.84
N PHE A 10 17.47 -26.82 -59.49
CA PHE A 10 17.27 -28.04 -60.27
C PHE A 10 15.78 -28.30 -60.50
N LEU A 11 15.46 -28.22 -61.79
CA LEU A 11 14.22 -28.54 -62.45
C LEU A 11 14.33 -29.98 -63.00
N VAL A 12 13.36 -30.88 -62.75
CA VAL A 12 13.14 -32.07 -63.60
C VAL A 12 11.64 -32.30 -63.81
N LEU A 13 11.34 -32.33 -65.08
CA LEU A 13 10.08 -32.41 -65.78
C LEU A 13 9.75 -33.87 -66.13
N SER A 14 8.45 -34.22 -66.01
CA SER A 14 7.64 -35.18 -66.82
C SER A 14 8.01 -36.66 -66.93
N MET A 15 7.01 -37.52 -66.76
CA MET A 15 6.46 -38.32 -67.86
C MET A 15 5.11 -38.98 -67.53
N VAL A 16 4.14 -38.72 -68.37
CA VAL A 16 2.84 -39.39 -68.48
C VAL A 16 3.02 -40.58 -69.41
N LEU A 17 2.52 -41.75 -69.04
CA LEU A 17 2.19 -42.83 -69.98
C LEU A 17 0.96 -43.59 -69.46
N GLY A 18 -0.12 -43.50 -70.23
CA GLY A 18 -1.34 -44.26 -70.09
C GLY A 18 -1.22 -45.69 -70.61
N ALA A 19 -1.94 -46.55 -69.97
CA ALA A 19 -2.23 -47.90 -70.55
C ALA A 19 -3.72 -48.22 -70.31
N CYS A 20 -4.49 -48.20 -71.45
CA CYS A 20 -5.83 -48.76 -71.48
C CYS A 20 -5.72 -50.29 -71.64
N ALA A 21 -6.31 -51.03 -70.72
CA ALA A 21 -6.59 -52.46 -70.88
C ALA A 21 -8.10 -52.71 -70.88
N LYS A 22 -8.59 -53.34 -71.97
CA LYS A 22 -9.97 -53.76 -72.17
C LYS A 22 -10.36 -54.90 -71.23
N LEU A 23 -11.48 -54.81 -70.56
CA LEU A 23 -12.15 -55.87 -69.83
C LEU A 23 -13.08 -56.66 -70.79
N PRO A 24 -13.18 -58.01 -70.61
CA PRO A 24 -14.21 -58.86 -71.23
C PRO A 24 -15.55 -58.73 -70.53
N PRO A 25 -16.72 -58.97 -71.24
CA PRO A 25 -18.04 -58.82 -70.67
C PRO A 25 -18.49 -60.14 -70.02
N GLY A 26 -19.13 -60.07 -68.84
CA GLY A 26 -20.02 -61.11 -68.34
C GLY A 26 -19.67 -61.70 -66.98
N ALA A 27 -20.10 -61.09 -65.90
CA ALA A 27 -20.50 -61.74 -64.68
C ALA A 27 -21.45 -60.82 -63.89
N SER A 28 -22.67 -61.21 -63.67
CA SER A 28 -23.65 -60.56 -62.82
C SER A 28 -23.15 -60.52 -61.39
N PRO A 29 -23.22 -59.42 -60.65
CA PRO A 29 -22.84 -59.40 -59.26
C PRO A 29 -23.95 -59.98 -58.40
N THR A 30 -23.60 -60.97 -57.58
CA THR A 30 -24.39 -61.46 -56.42
C THR A 30 -24.51 -60.30 -55.40
N PRO A 31 -25.69 -60.00 -54.89
CA PRO A 31 -25.81 -58.97 -53.85
C PRO A 31 -25.22 -59.50 -52.53
N THR A 32 -24.09 -58.93 -52.13
CA THR A 32 -23.57 -59.10 -50.76
C THR A 32 -24.42 -58.24 -49.80
N PRO A 33 -24.95 -58.83 -48.72
CA PRO A 33 -25.65 -58.02 -47.74
C PRO A 33 -24.64 -57.03 -47.11
N GLU A 34 -24.85 -55.76 -47.33
CA GLU A 34 -24.16 -54.63 -46.57
C GLU A 34 -24.56 -54.76 -45.08
N ALA A 35 -23.72 -55.41 -44.28
CA ALA A 35 -23.75 -55.22 -42.85
C ALA A 35 -23.27 -53.82 -42.63
N GLY A 36 -24.20 -52.88 -42.62
CA GLY A 36 -23.91 -51.51 -42.19
C GLY A 36 -23.35 -51.54 -40.76
N LEU A 37 -22.05 -51.25 -40.64
CA LEU A 37 -21.47 -50.95 -39.33
C LEU A 37 -22.27 -49.77 -38.73
N PRO A 38 -22.69 -49.83 -37.47
CA PRO A 38 -23.38 -48.73 -36.86
C PRO A 38 -22.46 -47.51 -36.93
N THR A 39 -22.91 -46.49 -37.59
CA THR A 39 -22.24 -45.18 -37.59
C THR A 39 -22.11 -44.74 -36.13
N PRO A 40 -20.89 -44.53 -35.61
CA PRO A 40 -20.78 -44.06 -34.23
C PRO A 40 -21.48 -42.72 -34.16
N VAL A 41 -22.53 -42.64 -33.34
CA VAL A 41 -23.15 -41.36 -32.98
C VAL A 41 -22.13 -40.63 -32.12
N LEU A 42 -21.38 -39.74 -32.75
CA LEU A 42 -20.57 -38.77 -32.03
C LEU A 42 -21.56 -37.86 -31.28
N VAL A 43 -21.82 -38.20 -30.03
CA VAL A 43 -22.39 -37.22 -29.09
C VAL A 43 -21.31 -36.21 -28.84
N LEU A 44 -21.29 -35.13 -29.63
CA LEU A 44 -20.53 -33.95 -29.34
C LEU A 44 -21.15 -33.36 -28.07
N THR A 45 -20.66 -33.76 -26.92
CA THR A 45 -20.90 -33.02 -25.66
C THR A 45 -20.18 -31.70 -25.87
N GLN A 46 -20.94 -30.66 -26.19
CA GLN A 46 -20.38 -29.34 -26.38
C GLN A 46 -19.73 -28.95 -25.04
N ALA A 47 -18.41 -28.79 -25.02
CA ALA A 47 -17.72 -28.33 -23.83
C ALA A 47 -18.30 -26.97 -23.40
N PRO A 48 -18.48 -26.74 -22.10
CA PRO A 48 -18.95 -25.43 -21.63
C PRO A 48 -18.08 -24.31 -22.18
N ASP A 49 -18.65 -23.13 -22.31
CA ASP A 49 -17.95 -21.95 -22.79
C ASP A 49 -16.85 -21.56 -21.79
N VAL A 50 -15.60 -21.70 -22.21
CA VAL A 50 -14.42 -21.42 -21.36
C VAL A 50 -14.25 -19.94 -21.09
N GLU A 51 -14.60 -19.07 -22.04
CA GLU A 51 -14.48 -17.61 -21.87
C GLU A 51 -15.47 -17.13 -20.83
N LYS A 52 -16.68 -17.69 -20.81
CA LYS A 52 -17.68 -17.38 -19.79
C LYS A 52 -17.22 -17.77 -18.39
N GLU A 53 -16.54 -18.91 -18.22
CA GLU A 53 -16.00 -19.31 -16.91
C GLU A 53 -14.83 -18.41 -16.50
N ALA A 54 -13.94 -18.05 -17.43
CA ALA A 54 -12.87 -17.12 -17.17
C ALA A 54 -13.40 -15.73 -16.76
N GLN A 55 -14.42 -15.22 -17.47
CA GLN A 55 -15.09 -13.98 -17.10
C GLN A 55 -15.70 -14.04 -15.71
N ALA A 56 -16.41 -15.15 -15.40
CA ALA A 56 -17.04 -15.33 -14.08
C ALA A 56 -15.99 -15.36 -12.95
N TYR A 57 -14.78 -15.90 -13.19
CA TYR A 57 -13.67 -15.84 -12.24
C TYR A 57 -13.14 -14.41 -12.08
N LEU A 58 -12.93 -13.69 -13.19
CA LEU A 58 -12.41 -12.32 -13.18
C LEU A 58 -13.44 -11.32 -12.61
N ASP A 59 -14.75 -11.53 -12.84
CA ASP A 59 -15.82 -10.73 -12.23
C ASP A 59 -15.88 -10.93 -10.72
N ALA A 60 -15.72 -12.16 -10.24
CA ALA A 60 -15.61 -12.45 -8.80
C ALA A 60 -14.38 -11.74 -8.21
N TRP A 61 -13.25 -11.73 -8.92
CA TRP A 61 -12.08 -10.99 -8.47
C TRP A 61 -12.31 -9.47 -8.43
N LYS A 62 -12.92 -8.91 -9.47
CA LYS A 62 -13.27 -7.49 -9.54
C LYS A 62 -14.19 -7.05 -8.40
N SER A 63 -15.07 -7.94 -7.94
CA SER A 63 -15.98 -7.70 -6.80
C SER A 63 -15.42 -8.11 -5.45
N GLU A 64 -14.14 -8.51 -5.37
CA GLU A 64 -13.47 -9.04 -4.17
C GLU A 64 -14.16 -10.30 -3.57
N ASP A 65 -14.95 -11.04 -4.38
CA ASP A 65 -15.55 -12.31 -3.98
C ASP A 65 -14.52 -13.44 -4.06
N TYR A 66 -13.60 -13.47 -3.11
CA TYR A 66 -12.54 -14.47 -3.05
C TYR A 66 -13.07 -15.91 -2.82
N GLU A 67 -14.19 -16.06 -2.13
CA GLU A 67 -14.83 -17.36 -1.94
C GLU A 67 -15.40 -17.88 -3.25
N GLY A 68 -16.07 -17.01 -4.02
CA GLY A 68 -16.55 -17.32 -5.36
C GLY A 68 -15.44 -17.66 -6.34
N MET A 69 -14.29 -16.95 -6.27
CA MET A 69 -13.09 -17.30 -7.03
C MET A 69 -12.56 -18.69 -6.64
N TYR A 70 -12.42 -18.96 -5.35
CA TYR A 70 -11.87 -20.22 -4.83
C TYR A 70 -12.74 -21.43 -5.19
N ALA A 71 -14.06 -21.29 -5.19
CA ALA A 71 -15.00 -22.33 -5.61
C ALA A 71 -14.85 -22.73 -7.10
N ARG A 72 -14.28 -21.83 -7.93
CA ARG A 72 -13.99 -22.06 -9.35
C ARG A 72 -12.65 -22.72 -9.61
N LEU A 73 -11.81 -22.88 -8.59
CA LEU A 73 -10.49 -23.49 -8.72
C LEU A 73 -10.58 -24.99 -8.96
N SER A 74 -9.59 -25.53 -9.68
CA SER A 74 -9.42 -26.96 -9.87
C SER A 74 -9.20 -27.68 -8.54
N LYS A 75 -9.55 -28.98 -8.51
CA LYS A 75 -9.30 -29.80 -7.33
C LYS A 75 -7.82 -29.81 -6.96
N LEU A 76 -6.94 -29.93 -7.94
CA LEU A 76 -5.48 -29.91 -7.72
C LEU A 76 -5.03 -28.63 -7.03
N THR A 77 -5.54 -27.49 -7.45
CA THR A 77 -5.20 -26.20 -6.81
C THR A 77 -5.73 -26.13 -5.38
N ARG A 78 -6.98 -26.55 -5.13
CA ARG A 78 -7.58 -26.52 -3.79
C ARG A 78 -6.95 -27.52 -2.81
N ASP A 79 -6.43 -28.62 -3.32
CA ASP A 79 -5.68 -29.60 -2.50
C ASP A 79 -4.30 -29.07 -2.09
N ALA A 80 -3.72 -28.14 -2.88
CA ALA A 80 -2.40 -27.55 -2.65
C ALA A 80 -2.45 -26.18 -1.90
N LEU A 81 -3.57 -25.46 -1.95
CA LEU A 81 -3.71 -24.10 -1.44
C LEU A 81 -5.01 -23.95 -0.66
N THR A 82 -4.94 -23.53 0.59
CA THR A 82 -6.13 -23.26 1.41
C THR A 82 -6.85 -21.99 0.96
N LEU A 83 -8.14 -21.85 1.29
CA LEU A 83 -8.90 -20.62 1.03
C LEU A 83 -8.26 -19.42 1.75
N GLU A 84 -7.80 -19.61 2.98
CA GLU A 84 -7.15 -18.56 3.76
C GLU A 84 -5.87 -18.05 3.09
N ASP A 85 -5.00 -18.96 2.63
CA ASP A 85 -3.76 -18.58 1.94
C ASP A 85 -4.04 -17.94 0.58
N PHE A 86 -5.08 -18.43 -0.13
CA PHE A 86 -5.52 -17.83 -1.39
C PHE A 86 -5.96 -16.37 -1.19
N ILE A 87 -6.83 -16.10 -0.22
CA ILE A 87 -7.28 -14.75 0.14
C ILE A 87 -6.09 -13.89 0.55
N LYS A 88 -5.22 -14.42 1.39
CA LYS A 88 -4.02 -13.70 1.88
C LYS A 88 -3.10 -13.27 0.74
N GLN A 89 -2.86 -14.12 -0.26
CA GLN A 89 -2.02 -13.77 -1.40
C GLN A 89 -2.63 -12.61 -2.21
N HIS A 90 -3.94 -12.64 -2.48
CA HIS A 90 -4.62 -11.55 -3.19
C HIS A 90 -4.61 -10.25 -2.39
N LYS A 91 -4.94 -10.31 -1.10
CA LYS A 91 -4.94 -9.12 -0.22
C LYS A 91 -3.54 -8.52 -0.06
N ASN A 92 -2.52 -9.35 0.13
CA ASN A 92 -1.14 -8.87 0.23
C ASN A 92 -0.69 -8.15 -1.05
N ALA A 93 -1.05 -8.68 -2.22
CA ALA A 93 -0.75 -8.04 -3.50
C ALA A 93 -1.52 -6.73 -3.66
N ALA A 94 -2.81 -6.70 -3.28
CA ALA A 94 -3.64 -5.51 -3.32
C ALA A 94 -3.07 -4.38 -2.43
N VAL A 95 -2.68 -4.70 -1.19
CA VAL A 95 -2.05 -3.75 -0.26
C VAL A 95 -0.71 -3.27 -0.81
N ALA A 96 0.16 -4.17 -1.27
CA ALA A 96 1.46 -3.81 -1.82
C ALA A 96 1.37 -2.90 -3.06
N MET A 97 0.33 -3.07 -3.88
CA MET A 97 0.04 -2.22 -5.04
C MET A 97 -0.74 -0.94 -4.67
N THR A 98 -1.21 -0.78 -3.43
CA THR A 98 -2.21 0.26 -3.06
C THR A 98 -3.42 0.24 -4.01
N MET A 99 -3.93 -0.95 -4.30
CA MET A 99 -4.95 -1.21 -5.32
C MET A 99 -6.31 -0.66 -4.90
N GLN A 100 -6.98 0.01 -5.82
CA GLN A 100 -8.34 0.55 -5.65
C GLN A 100 -9.35 -0.21 -6.49
N GLU A 101 -9.00 -0.56 -7.71
CA GLU A 101 -9.91 -1.17 -8.67
C GLU A 101 -9.17 -2.10 -9.61
N ILE A 102 -9.86 -3.16 -10.03
CA ILE A 102 -9.42 -4.08 -11.08
C ILE A 102 -10.33 -3.92 -12.30
N ASN A 103 -9.72 -3.80 -13.47
CA ASN A 103 -10.39 -3.95 -14.74
C ASN A 103 -9.69 -5.00 -15.59
N TYR A 104 -10.43 -5.72 -16.44
CA TYR A 104 -9.87 -6.77 -17.25
C TYR A 104 -10.50 -6.81 -18.66
N ALA A 105 -9.79 -7.43 -19.58
CA ALA A 105 -10.29 -7.78 -20.91
C ALA A 105 -9.82 -9.19 -21.29
N VAL A 106 -10.75 -10.07 -21.69
CA VAL A 106 -10.39 -11.35 -22.28
C VAL A 106 -9.97 -11.11 -23.73
N LEU A 107 -8.78 -11.59 -24.08
CA LEU A 107 -8.17 -11.34 -25.39
C LEU A 107 -8.37 -12.51 -26.38
N SER A 108 -8.17 -13.74 -25.91
CA SER A 108 -8.29 -14.93 -26.71
C SER A 108 -8.38 -16.19 -25.86
N SER A 109 -8.93 -17.24 -26.41
CA SER A 109 -8.98 -18.56 -25.77
C SER A 109 -8.46 -19.65 -26.70
N MET A 110 -7.84 -20.68 -26.14
CA MET A 110 -7.44 -21.91 -26.82
C MET A 110 -7.99 -23.08 -26.03
N VAL A 111 -8.89 -23.86 -26.67
CA VAL A 111 -9.57 -24.99 -26.02
C VAL A 111 -9.06 -26.30 -26.61
N ARG A 112 -8.74 -27.25 -25.70
CA ARG A 112 -8.42 -28.65 -25.98
C ARG A 112 -9.45 -29.55 -25.31
N PRO A 113 -9.51 -30.87 -25.58
CA PRO A 113 -10.56 -31.72 -25.01
C PRO A 113 -10.68 -31.71 -23.50
N THR A 114 -9.56 -31.54 -22.76
CA THR A 114 -9.52 -31.58 -21.27
C THR A 114 -8.86 -30.41 -20.63
N SER A 115 -8.34 -29.45 -21.40
CA SER A 115 -7.66 -28.25 -20.89
C SER A 115 -7.95 -27.06 -21.78
N ALA A 116 -7.85 -25.87 -21.22
CA ALA A 116 -7.95 -24.64 -21.97
C ALA A 116 -7.00 -23.59 -21.42
N GLN A 117 -6.69 -22.62 -22.26
CA GLN A 117 -5.93 -21.41 -21.89
C GLN A 117 -6.72 -20.19 -22.33
N VAL A 118 -6.86 -19.22 -21.44
CA VAL A 118 -7.48 -17.93 -21.71
C VAL A 118 -6.44 -16.84 -21.46
N ASN A 119 -6.13 -16.10 -22.53
CA ASN A 119 -5.29 -14.92 -22.41
C ASN A 119 -6.15 -13.72 -22.06
N TYR A 120 -5.76 -12.98 -21.06
CA TYR A 120 -6.46 -11.79 -20.63
C TYR A 120 -5.47 -10.68 -20.28
N GLU A 121 -5.94 -9.46 -20.38
CA GLU A 121 -5.26 -8.29 -19.86
C GLU A 121 -5.95 -7.86 -18.55
N ILE A 122 -5.17 -7.56 -17.54
CA ILE A 122 -5.65 -7.06 -16.26
C ILE A 122 -4.99 -5.73 -15.95
N SER A 123 -5.78 -4.77 -15.50
CA SER A 123 -5.35 -3.42 -15.14
C SER A 123 -5.74 -3.13 -13.71
N TYR A 124 -4.75 -2.79 -12.90
CA TYR A 124 -4.90 -2.39 -11.51
C TYR A 124 -4.82 -0.87 -11.42
N THR A 125 -5.90 -0.21 -11.05
CA THR A 125 -5.88 1.20 -10.67
C THR A 125 -5.41 1.31 -9.23
N THR A 126 -4.37 2.10 -8.99
CA THR A 126 -3.71 2.21 -7.68
C THR A 126 -3.72 3.64 -7.17
N THR A 127 -3.67 3.85 -5.87
CA THR A 127 -3.62 5.19 -5.26
C THR A 127 -2.28 5.89 -5.56
N LEU A 128 -1.16 5.18 -5.45
CA LEU A 128 0.17 5.80 -5.52
C LEU A 128 0.85 5.65 -6.87
N LEU A 129 0.62 4.55 -7.59
CA LEU A 129 1.45 4.15 -8.72
C LEU A 129 0.78 4.35 -10.08
N GLY A 130 -0.45 4.91 -10.11
CA GLY A 130 -1.27 5.00 -11.32
C GLY A 130 -1.82 3.64 -11.73
N THR A 131 -1.95 3.38 -13.03
CA THR A 131 -2.49 2.11 -13.54
C THR A 131 -1.36 1.16 -13.92
N ILE A 132 -1.41 -0.06 -13.38
CA ILE A 132 -0.49 -1.15 -13.71
C ILE A 132 -1.24 -2.16 -14.59
N THR A 133 -0.85 -2.31 -15.84
CA THR A 133 -1.48 -3.24 -16.79
C THR A 133 -0.55 -4.40 -17.10
N ARG A 134 -1.09 -5.63 -17.12
CA ARG A 134 -0.36 -6.85 -17.46
C ARG A 134 -1.22 -7.80 -18.28
N SER A 135 -0.60 -8.49 -19.23
CA SER A 135 -1.19 -9.64 -19.88
C SER A 135 -0.84 -10.90 -19.07
N ALA A 136 -1.83 -11.73 -18.84
CA ALA A 136 -1.69 -12.99 -18.08
C ALA A 136 -2.42 -14.12 -18.79
N ILE A 137 -2.12 -15.36 -18.39
CA ILE A 137 -2.70 -16.57 -18.92
C ILE A 137 -3.40 -17.31 -17.78
N MET A 138 -4.70 -17.58 -17.98
CA MET A 138 -5.49 -18.45 -17.12
C MET A 138 -5.51 -19.85 -17.72
N ASN A 139 -4.95 -20.83 -17.02
CA ASN A 139 -5.05 -22.24 -17.38
C ASN A 139 -6.31 -22.84 -16.74
N LEU A 140 -7.07 -23.61 -17.51
CA LEU A 140 -8.26 -24.29 -17.03
C LEU A 140 -8.20 -25.79 -17.34
N ALA A 141 -8.72 -26.61 -16.46
CA ALA A 141 -8.94 -28.03 -16.64
C ALA A 141 -10.45 -28.34 -16.69
N LEU A 142 -10.86 -29.30 -17.52
CA LEU A 142 -12.23 -29.78 -17.55
C LEU A 142 -12.40 -30.89 -16.48
N GLU A 143 -13.08 -30.56 -15.41
CA GLU A 143 -13.38 -31.45 -14.27
C GLU A 143 -14.89 -31.64 -14.17
N GLU A 144 -15.36 -32.90 -14.20
CA GLU A 144 -16.78 -33.28 -14.07
C GLU A 144 -17.73 -32.50 -15.01
N GLY A 145 -17.23 -32.16 -16.22
CA GLY A 145 -18.00 -31.42 -17.22
C GLY A 145 -18.03 -29.89 -17.04
N ALA A 146 -17.26 -29.36 -16.11
CA ALA A 146 -17.09 -27.89 -15.88
C ALA A 146 -15.64 -27.51 -16.00
N TRP A 147 -15.38 -26.29 -16.55
CA TRP A 147 -14.06 -25.72 -16.55
C TRP A 147 -13.69 -25.23 -15.14
N LYS A 148 -12.47 -25.57 -14.70
CA LYS A 148 -11.91 -25.20 -13.39
C LYS A 148 -10.56 -24.53 -13.57
N VAL A 149 -10.32 -23.44 -12.84
CA VAL A 149 -9.12 -22.63 -12.94
C VAL A 149 -7.95 -23.33 -12.24
N GLN A 150 -6.87 -23.54 -12.96
CA GLN A 150 -5.59 -23.99 -12.41
C GLN A 150 -4.79 -22.74 -11.98
N TRP A 151 -5.08 -22.28 -10.79
CA TRP A 151 -4.53 -21.01 -10.30
C TRP A 151 -3.10 -21.16 -9.82
N ASP A 152 -2.29 -20.17 -10.11
CA ASP A 152 -1.01 -19.87 -9.46
C ASP A 152 -0.85 -18.37 -9.28
N VAL A 153 0.16 -17.95 -8.49
CA VAL A 153 0.37 -16.55 -8.11
C VAL A 153 0.68 -15.65 -9.31
N SER A 154 1.17 -16.19 -10.43
CA SER A 154 1.43 -15.44 -11.66
C SER A 154 0.16 -14.91 -12.32
N MET A 155 -1.01 -15.44 -11.94
CA MET A 155 -2.29 -14.88 -12.37
C MET A 155 -2.59 -13.52 -11.72
N ILE A 156 -2.02 -13.21 -10.56
CA ILE A 156 -2.07 -11.85 -9.99
C ILE A 156 -1.14 -10.94 -10.79
N LEU A 157 0.13 -11.30 -10.87
CA LEU A 157 1.14 -10.62 -11.68
C LEU A 157 2.13 -11.67 -12.20
N PRO A 158 2.42 -11.73 -13.50
CA PRO A 158 3.36 -12.71 -14.07
C PRO A 158 4.73 -12.72 -13.37
N GLU A 159 5.16 -11.56 -12.88
CA GLU A 159 6.43 -11.39 -12.21
C GLU A 159 6.50 -12.07 -10.82
N LEU A 160 5.37 -12.51 -10.26
CA LEU A 160 5.32 -13.25 -8.99
C LEU A 160 5.64 -14.75 -9.14
N ALA A 161 5.76 -15.24 -10.37
CA ALA A 161 6.19 -16.61 -10.62
C ALA A 161 7.51 -16.91 -9.92
N GLY A 162 7.69 -18.19 -9.48
CA GLY A 162 8.94 -18.61 -8.84
C GLY A 162 9.09 -18.23 -7.37
N GLY A 163 8.01 -17.78 -6.71
CA GLY A 163 8.02 -17.41 -5.29
C GLY A 163 8.45 -15.98 -5.03
N ASN A 164 8.48 -15.16 -6.07
CA ASN A 164 8.75 -13.73 -5.96
C ASN A 164 7.67 -13.02 -5.15
N LYS A 165 8.03 -11.86 -4.57
CA LYS A 165 7.15 -11.05 -3.73
C LYS A 165 7.17 -9.58 -4.16
N LEU A 166 6.06 -8.89 -3.92
CA LEU A 166 6.00 -7.44 -4.07
C LEU A 166 6.57 -6.75 -2.83
N GLU A 167 7.29 -5.68 -3.06
CA GLU A 167 7.74 -4.76 -2.02
C GLU A 167 7.51 -3.33 -2.46
N LEU A 168 6.72 -2.60 -1.66
CA LEU A 168 6.46 -1.18 -1.86
C LEU A 168 7.39 -0.36 -0.98
N THR A 169 8.18 0.51 -1.59
CA THR A 169 9.01 1.50 -0.90
C THR A 169 8.38 2.86 -1.02
N TYR A 170 8.10 3.50 0.11
CA TYR A 170 7.46 4.81 0.16
C TYR A 170 8.47 5.94 0.11
N GLU A 171 8.09 7.03 -0.53
CA GLU A 171 8.73 8.35 -0.46
C GLU A 171 7.73 9.30 0.22
N ILE A 172 7.90 9.51 1.53
CA ILE A 172 6.96 10.29 2.35
C ILE A 172 7.45 11.72 2.42
N PRO A 173 6.67 12.73 1.95
CA PRO A 173 7.04 14.12 2.06
C PRO A 173 7.00 14.58 3.53
N ALA A 174 7.79 15.58 3.85
CA ALA A 174 7.66 16.25 5.14
C ALA A 174 6.29 16.93 5.24
N ARG A 175 5.62 16.76 6.38
CA ARG A 175 4.30 17.37 6.63
C ARG A 175 4.39 18.89 6.58
N GLY A 176 3.43 19.55 5.94
CA GLY A 176 3.33 21.01 5.84
C GLY A 176 3.14 21.68 7.20
N ASN A 177 3.55 22.93 7.31
CA ASN A 177 3.50 23.70 8.54
C ASN A 177 2.20 24.51 8.65
N LEU A 178 1.86 24.93 9.88
CA LEU A 178 0.81 25.90 10.16
C LEU A 178 1.46 27.19 10.62
N TYR A 179 1.10 28.32 10.01
CA TYR A 179 1.62 29.63 10.29
C TYR A 179 0.53 30.58 10.76
N ASP A 180 0.93 31.55 11.56
CA ASP A 180 0.09 32.68 11.97
C ASP A 180 -0.09 33.70 10.83
N ILE A 181 -0.80 34.81 11.12
CA ILE A 181 -1.09 35.87 10.14
C ILE A 181 0.18 36.59 9.65
N TYR A 182 1.28 36.54 10.42
CA TYR A 182 2.57 37.17 10.11
C TYR A 182 3.59 36.19 9.52
N GLY A 183 3.24 34.91 9.43
CA GLY A 183 4.15 33.87 8.96
C GLY A 183 5.03 33.25 10.04
N TYR A 184 4.76 33.51 11.33
CA TYR A 184 5.42 32.81 12.42
C TYR A 184 4.82 31.39 12.56
N PRO A 185 5.64 30.37 12.82
CA PRO A 185 5.15 29.01 12.92
C PRO A 185 4.29 28.81 14.18
N LEU A 186 3.07 28.31 13.99
CA LEU A 186 2.22 27.79 15.06
C LEU A 186 2.56 26.30 15.28
N VAL A 187 2.77 25.57 14.18
CA VAL A 187 3.18 24.17 14.17
C VAL A 187 4.12 23.95 12.99
N ALA A 188 5.27 23.33 13.24
CA ALA A 188 6.22 22.98 12.19
C ALA A 188 6.84 21.61 12.43
N GLN A 189 7.45 21.05 11.36
CA GLN A 189 8.42 19.98 11.50
C GLN A 189 9.72 20.58 11.98
N ASP A 190 10.12 20.26 13.19
CA ASP A 190 11.33 20.79 13.81
C ASP A 190 12.16 19.69 14.46
N ASP A 191 13.44 19.97 14.66
CA ASP A 191 14.29 19.07 15.41
C ASP A 191 13.92 19.19 16.90
N ALA A 192 13.61 18.06 17.50
CA ALA A 192 13.25 17.92 18.89
C ALA A 192 14.22 16.97 19.61
N VAL A 193 14.25 17.07 20.91
CA VAL A 193 15.03 16.16 21.77
C VAL A 193 14.08 15.48 22.75
N ALA A 194 13.98 14.17 22.65
CA ALA A 194 13.31 13.35 23.65
C ALA A 194 14.18 13.28 24.91
N LEU A 195 13.57 13.62 26.04
CA LEU A 195 14.16 13.47 27.36
C LEU A 195 13.58 12.22 28.00
N GLY A 196 14.41 11.28 28.37
CA GLY A 196 14.01 10.05 29.03
C GLY A 196 14.98 9.68 30.14
N VAL A 197 14.59 8.76 30.99
CA VAL A 197 15.43 8.30 32.10
C VAL A 197 15.57 6.77 32.08
N ILE A 198 16.72 6.29 32.60
CA ILE A 198 16.94 4.89 32.94
C ILE A 198 17.05 4.85 34.47
N PRO A 199 16.01 4.37 35.21
CA PRO A 199 15.92 4.52 36.67
C PRO A 199 17.15 4.00 37.43
N GLY A 200 17.72 2.87 37.01
CA GLY A 200 18.87 2.28 37.67
C GLY A 200 20.20 3.03 37.47
N GLN A 201 20.22 4.04 36.60
CA GLN A 201 21.39 4.88 36.37
C GLN A 201 21.26 6.27 37.01
N ILE A 202 20.10 6.59 37.58
CA ILE A 202 19.87 7.86 38.27
C ILE A 202 20.68 7.88 39.56
N ASP A 203 21.43 8.96 39.78
CA ASP A 203 22.11 9.23 41.02
C ASP A 203 21.08 9.70 42.08
N PRO A 204 20.82 8.94 43.15
CA PRO A 204 19.82 9.30 44.17
C PRO A 204 20.05 10.67 44.82
N GLU A 205 21.31 11.10 44.96
CA GLU A 205 21.65 12.41 45.54
C GLU A 205 21.30 13.57 44.61
N LYS A 206 21.22 13.31 43.30
CA LYS A 206 20.94 14.31 42.27
C LYS A 206 19.50 14.24 41.75
N GLU A 207 18.75 13.20 42.07
CA GLU A 207 17.42 12.97 41.51
C GLU A 207 16.46 14.14 41.73
N ALA A 208 16.40 14.71 42.95
CA ALA A 208 15.54 15.84 43.23
C ALA A 208 15.88 17.07 42.36
N ASN A 209 17.18 17.34 42.13
CA ASN A 209 17.64 18.45 41.29
C ASN A 209 17.34 18.19 39.81
N MET A 210 17.48 16.95 39.34
CA MET A 210 17.12 16.53 38.00
C MET A 210 15.62 16.73 37.76
N LEU A 211 14.78 16.25 38.69
CA LEU A 211 13.33 16.41 38.61
C LEU A 211 12.91 17.87 38.53
N ASN A 212 13.51 18.74 39.36
CA ASN A 212 13.23 20.16 39.34
C ASN A 212 13.68 20.82 38.04
N LEU A 213 14.81 20.41 37.49
CA LEU A 213 15.28 20.91 36.17
C LEU A 213 14.31 20.49 35.07
N LEU A 214 13.95 19.22 35.03
CA LEU A 214 13.01 18.68 34.03
C LEU A 214 11.62 19.33 34.17
N ALA A 215 11.15 19.52 35.39
CA ALA A 215 9.88 20.19 35.68
C ALA A 215 9.83 21.62 35.13
N ASN A 216 10.94 22.36 35.30
CA ASN A 216 11.06 23.72 34.76
C ASN A 216 11.16 23.76 33.23
N ILE A 217 11.83 22.78 32.61
CA ILE A 217 11.99 22.71 31.16
C ILE A 217 10.69 22.30 30.47
N LEU A 218 9.96 21.35 31.08
CA LEU A 218 8.74 20.76 30.51
C LEU A 218 7.45 21.46 30.96
N ASP A 219 7.55 22.44 31.85
CA ASP A 219 6.41 23.15 32.46
C ASP A 219 5.39 22.20 33.13
N VAL A 220 5.88 21.21 33.86
CA VAL A 220 5.08 20.19 34.58
C VAL A 220 5.60 20.02 36.02
N SER A 221 4.82 19.42 36.92
CA SER A 221 5.30 19.19 38.28
C SER A 221 6.35 18.06 38.35
N SER A 222 7.33 18.21 39.28
CA SER A 222 8.34 17.16 39.54
C SER A 222 7.68 15.84 39.95
N ASP A 223 6.57 15.87 40.68
CA ASP A 223 5.79 14.70 41.07
C ASP A 223 5.20 13.96 39.85
N SER A 224 4.72 14.70 38.88
CA SER A 224 4.20 14.09 37.64
C SER A 224 5.29 13.39 36.81
N ILE A 225 6.52 13.90 36.83
CA ILE A 225 7.67 13.27 36.19
C ILE A 225 8.07 12.01 36.96
N TYR A 226 8.18 12.10 38.29
CA TYR A 226 8.55 10.97 39.13
C TYR A 226 7.57 9.78 38.98
N LYS A 227 6.26 10.05 38.91
CA LYS A 227 5.23 9.03 38.71
C LYS A 227 5.36 8.26 37.41
N LYS A 228 6.01 8.81 36.39
CA LYS A 228 6.23 8.10 35.12
C LYS A 228 7.18 6.92 35.24
N TYR A 229 8.18 6.99 36.13
CA TYR A 229 9.21 5.96 36.20
C TYR A 229 9.35 5.27 37.55
N GLN A 230 8.66 5.69 38.61
CA GLN A 230 8.81 5.15 39.98
C GLN A 230 8.58 3.62 40.10
N TYR A 231 7.83 3.02 39.16
CA TYR A 231 7.56 1.58 39.11
C TYR A 231 8.20 0.89 37.89
N ALA A 232 9.02 1.61 37.14
CA ALA A 232 9.71 1.03 35.99
C ALA A 232 10.88 0.14 36.43
N GLN A 233 11.23 -0.84 35.64
CA GLN A 233 12.42 -1.64 35.91
C GLN A 233 13.68 -0.78 35.78
N SER A 234 14.72 -1.14 36.53
CA SER A 234 15.94 -0.32 36.64
C SER A 234 16.68 -0.09 35.29
N ASP A 235 16.53 -1.00 34.35
CA ASP A 235 17.18 -0.97 33.02
C ASP A 235 16.28 -0.44 31.90
N TRP A 236 15.02 -0.08 32.20
CA TRP A 236 14.12 0.42 31.18
C TRP A 236 14.37 1.90 30.88
N TYR A 237 14.32 2.22 29.57
CA TYR A 237 14.19 3.60 29.13
C TYR A 237 12.75 4.07 29.31
N VAL A 238 12.55 5.10 30.10
CA VAL A 238 11.23 5.73 30.33
C VAL A 238 11.23 7.14 29.72
N ALA A 239 10.38 7.36 28.71
CA ALA A 239 10.21 8.67 28.12
C ALA A 239 9.54 9.64 29.11
N ILE A 240 10.16 10.80 29.31
CA ILE A 240 9.66 11.84 30.22
C ILE A 240 8.91 12.93 29.43
N GLY A 241 9.48 13.42 28.34
CA GLY A 241 8.88 14.42 27.48
C GLY A 241 9.81 14.84 26.35
N ASP A 242 9.33 15.72 25.50
CA ASP A 242 10.06 16.23 24.35
C ASP A 242 10.23 17.75 24.48
N VAL A 243 11.35 18.26 23.98
CA VAL A 243 11.63 19.70 23.91
C VAL A 243 12.17 20.06 22.54
N SER A 244 12.08 21.32 22.12
CA SER A 244 12.76 21.76 20.91
C SER A 244 14.27 21.62 21.02
N ALA A 245 14.96 21.41 19.90
CA ALA A 245 16.42 21.33 19.89
C ALA A 245 17.07 22.60 20.47
N ALA A 246 16.48 23.78 20.26
CA ALA A 246 16.95 25.04 20.85
C ALA A 246 16.88 25.04 22.39
N VAL A 247 15.77 24.54 22.97
CA VAL A 247 15.65 24.39 24.43
C VAL A 247 16.66 23.39 24.95
N ALA A 248 16.74 22.19 24.30
CA ALA A 248 17.73 21.19 24.70
C ALA A 248 19.16 21.71 24.67
N GLN A 249 19.52 22.51 23.65
CA GLN A 249 20.83 23.12 23.55
C GLN A 249 21.10 24.13 24.65
N ASN A 250 20.12 24.99 24.98
CA ASN A 250 20.24 25.97 26.06
C ASN A 250 20.47 25.35 27.45
N TYR A 251 19.97 24.12 27.64
CA TYR A 251 20.08 23.38 28.89
C TYR A 251 21.09 22.23 28.82
N SER A 252 21.79 22.01 27.71
CA SER A 252 22.64 20.84 27.46
C SER A 252 23.67 20.60 28.58
N ASP A 253 24.38 21.65 29.00
CA ASP A 253 25.39 21.56 30.06
C ASP A 253 24.83 21.19 31.41
N ARG A 254 23.58 21.55 31.69
CA ARG A 254 22.88 21.20 32.92
C ARG A 254 22.30 19.81 32.85
N LEU A 255 21.70 19.42 31.72
CA LEU A 255 21.11 18.09 31.52
C LEU A 255 22.17 17.00 31.52
N SER A 256 23.34 17.26 30.94
CA SER A 256 24.46 16.28 30.89
C SER A 256 25.06 15.94 32.23
N GLN A 257 24.76 16.70 33.29
CA GLN A 257 25.29 16.45 34.65
C GLN A 257 24.56 15.33 35.40
N TYR A 258 23.43 14.83 34.84
CA TYR A 258 22.61 13.82 35.47
C TYR A 258 22.80 12.45 34.83
N PRO A 259 23.51 11.52 35.48
CA PRO A 259 23.56 10.13 35.02
C PRO A 259 22.15 9.54 34.95
N GLY A 260 21.91 8.71 33.95
CA GLY A 260 20.60 8.10 33.73
C GLY A 260 19.58 8.98 32.98
N LEU A 261 19.87 10.29 32.76
CA LEU A 261 19.11 11.12 31.85
C LEU A 261 19.62 10.94 30.41
N ILE A 262 18.74 10.50 29.53
CA ILE A 262 19.04 10.24 28.12
C ILE A 262 18.39 11.31 27.26
N MET A 263 19.18 11.86 26.33
CA MET A 263 18.72 12.83 25.33
C MET A 263 18.84 12.19 23.94
N SER A 264 17.73 12.12 23.20
CA SER A 264 17.69 11.56 21.83
C SER A 264 17.11 12.57 20.87
N SER A 265 17.92 13.01 19.91
CA SER A 265 17.45 13.93 18.87
C SER A 265 16.58 13.20 17.86
N PHE A 266 15.46 13.80 17.48
CA PHE A 266 14.56 13.29 16.46
C PHE A 266 13.80 14.43 15.78
N ARG A 267 13.25 14.17 14.62
CA ARG A 267 12.36 15.12 13.95
C ARG A 267 10.93 14.86 14.35
N SER A 268 10.23 15.92 14.82
CA SER A 268 8.86 15.83 15.29
C SER A 268 7.99 16.98 14.80
N ARG A 269 6.68 16.78 14.90
CA ARG A 269 5.67 17.83 14.82
C ARG A 269 5.74 18.63 16.12
N TYR A 270 6.19 19.87 16.04
CA TYR A 270 6.37 20.75 17.20
C TYR A 270 5.30 21.83 17.22
N TYR A 271 4.65 21.98 18.37
CA TYR A 271 3.61 22.98 18.65
C TYR A 271 4.24 24.08 19.48
N TYR A 272 4.40 25.27 18.89
CA TYR A 272 5.11 26.38 19.51
C TYR A 272 4.33 26.96 20.71
N ASP A 273 5.06 27.54 21.67
CA ASP A 273 4.53 28.18 22.87
C ASP A 273 3.57 27.33 23.68
N GLY A 274 3.84 26.03 23.76
CA GLY A 274 3.01 25.06 24.50
C GLY A 274 1.67 24.75 23.82
N GLY A 275 1.50 25.12 22.56
CA GLY A 275 0.27 24.92 21.76
C GLY A 275 -0.61 26.17 21.73
N ILE A 276 -0.43 26.97 20.69
CA ILE A 276 -1.28 28.14 20.39
C ILE A 276 -2.62 27.68 19.81
N ALA A 277 -3.73 28.21 20.32
CA ALA A 277 -5.10 27.91 19.86
C ALA A 277 -5.39 26.38 19.70
N PRO A 278 -5.20 25.55 20.71
CA PRO A 278 -5.19 24.08 20.56
C PRO A 278 -6.49 23.52 19.99
N HIS A 279 -7.65 24.13 20.29
CA HIS A 279 -8.93 23.71 19.72
C HIS A 279 -9.09 24.04 18.24
N VAL A 280 -8.40 25.07 17.75
CA VAL A 280 -8.38 25.45 16.32
C VAL A 280 -7.34 24.66 15.56
N ILE A 281 -6.13 24.62 16.06
CA ILE A 281 -4.98 23.95 15.43
C ILE A 281 -5.17 22.43 15.45
N GLY A 282 -5.61 21.88 16.58
CA GLY A 282 -5.70 20.44 16.77
C GLY A 282 -4.34 19.80 17.02
N TYR A 283 -4.27 18.51 16.77
CA TYR A 283 -3.06 17.69 16.97
C TYR A 283 -3.03 16.49 16.03
N VAL A 284 -1.89 15.82 15.97
CA VAL A 284 -1.69 14.59 15.19
C VAL A 284 -1.61 13.38 16.10
N LEU A 285 -2.12 12.23 15.61
CA LEU A 285 -2.01 10.92 16.26
C LEU A 285 -1.46 9.90 15.26
N SER A 286 -0.88 8.81 15.78
CA SER A 286 -0.57 7.65 14.96
C SER A 286 -1.86 6.99 14.46
N ILE A 287 -1.81 6.42 13.25
CA ILE A 287 -2.89 5.63 12.67
C ILE A 287 -3.20 4.46 13.60
N SER A 288 -4.45 4.29 13.99
CA SER A 288 -4.84 3.17 14.85
C SER A 288 -4.88 1.85 14.07
N PRO A 289 -4.75 0.68 14.74
CA PRO A 289 -4.87 -0.61 14.07
C PRO A 289 -6.18 -0.79 13.28
N GLU A 290 -7.28 -0.22 13.79
CA GLU A 290 -8.60 -0.28 13.15
C GLU A 290 -8.68 0.56 11.87
N GLN A 291 -7.88 1.62 11.78
CA GLN A 291 -7.83 2.53 10.63
C GLN A 291 -6.75 2.12 9.62
N LEU A 292 -5.87 1.18 9.98
CA LEU A 292 -4.66 0.87 9.20
C LEU A 292 -4.97 0.47 7.75
N GLU A 293 -5.93 -0.43 7.56
CA GLU A 293 -6.29 -0.91 6.21
C GLU A 293 -6.83 0.23 5.33
N GLU A 294 -7.67 1.11 5.89
CA GLU A 294 -8.22 2.27 5.19
C GLU A 294 -7.11 3.23 4.76
N TYR A 295 -6.22 3.61 5.68
CA TYR A 295 -5.12 4.53 5.37
C TYR A 295 -4.09 3.95 4.41
N GLN A 296 -3.83 2.63 4.47
CA GLN A 296 -2.99 1.96 3.48
C GLN A 296 -3.60 2.01 2.08
N ARG A 297 -4.92 1.86 1.95
CA ARG A 297 -5.63 2.05 0.68
C ARG A 297 -5.58 3.50 0.20
N LEU A 298 -5.48 4.47 1.09
CA LEU A 298 -5.26 5.89 0.78
C LEU A 298 -3.79 6.23 0.46
N GLY A 299 -2.90 5.26 0.56
CA GLY A 299 -1.49 5.40 0.19
C GLY A 299 -0.55 5.72 1.36
N TYR A 300 -1.03 5.67 2.60
CA TYR A 300 -0.16 5.79 3.78
C TYR A 300 0.58 4.47 4.03
N ARG A 301 1.79 4.57 4.59
CA ARG A 301 2.55 3.38 5.00
C ARG A 301 1.96 2.71 6.24
N GLY A 302 1.38 3.52 7.13
CA GLY A 302 0.67 3.06 8.32
C GLY A 302 1.36 3.37 9.65
N ASP A 303 2.58 3.85 9.66
CA ASP A 303 3.32 4.29 10.85
C ASP A 303 3.43 5.81 10.96
N GLU A 304 2.79 6.52 10.05
CA GLU A 304 2.71 7.97 10.06
C GLU A 304 1.73 8.49 11.12
N LYS A 305 1.88 9.77 11.41
CA LYS A 305 0.92 10.53 12.19
C LYS A 305 -0.02 11.29 11.26
N ILE A 306 -1.30 11.25 11.54
CA ILE A 306 -2.38 11.90 10.83
C ILE A 306 -3.04 12.95 11.71
N GLY A 307 -3.66 13.97 11.12
CA GLY A 307 -4.42 14.96 11.87
C GLY A 307 -5.63 14.35 12.56
N ALA A 308 -5.72 14.51 13.88
CA ALA A 308 -6.80 13.96 14.69
C ALA A 308 -7.95 14.95 14.88
N THR A 309 -7.65 16.23 15.03
CA THR A 309 -8.65 17.30 15.27
C THR A 309 -8.21 18.62 14.62
N GLY A 310 -9.09 19.62 14.61
CA GLY A 310 -8.81 20.99 14.20
C GLY A 310 -8.28 21.12 12.77
N LEU A 311 -7.41 22.10 12.55
CA LEU A 311 -6.79 22.34 11.25
C LEU A 311 -5.85 21.21 10.82
N GLU A 312 -5.26 20.48 11.77
CA GLU A 312 -4.46 19.30 11.46
C GLU A 312 -5.30 18.23 10.75
N ALA A 313 -6.52 17.96 11.24
CA ALA A 313 -7.43 16.99 10.62
C ALA A 313 -8.08 17.54 9.34
N TRP A 314 -8.60 18.77 9.40
CA TRP A 314 -9.23 19.41 8.24
C TRP A 314 -8.26 19.56 7.06
N GLY A 315 -7.02 19.92 7.37
CA GLY A 315 -5.96 20.18 6.40
C GLY A 315 -5.17 18.96 5.98
N GLU A 316 -5.52 17.73 6.41
CA GLU A 316 -4.74 16.52 6.17
C GLU A 316 -4.34 16.35 4.70
N ALA A 317 -5.28 16.54 3.77
CA ALA A 317 -5.02 16.41 2.34
C ALA A 317 -3.95 17.40 1.79
N PHE A 318 -3.78 18.55 2.45
CA PHE A 318 -2.76 19.54 2.10
C PHE A 318 -1.46 19.31 2.89
N LEU A 319 -1.61 19.08 4.19
CA LEU A 319 -0.49 18.98 5.13
C LEU A 319 0.31 17.68 5.00
N ALA A 320 -0.31 16.57 4.60
CA ALA A 320 0.39 15.32 4.35
C ALA A 320 1.18 15.33 3.04
N GLY A 321 0.78 16.16 2.07
CA GLY A 321 1.26 16.08 0.69
C GLY A 321 0.75 14.82 -0.01
N THR A 322 1.38 14.44 -1.11
CA THR A 322 1.08 13.17 -1.78
C THR A 322 2.29 12.25 -1.66
N HIS A 323 2.09 11.09 -1.09
CA HIS A 323 3.15 10.09 -0.99
C HIS A 323 3.59 9.64 -2.38
N GLY A 324 4.89 9.47 -2.56
CA GLY A 324 5.48 8.77 -3.68
C GLY A 324 5.74 7.31 -3.30
N ALA A 325 5.91 6.47 -4.28
CA ALA A 325 6.27 5.08 -4.06
C ALA A 325 7.01 4.46 -5.24
N SER A 326 7.75 3.40 -4.97
CA SER A 326 8.31 2.50 -5.96
C SER A 326 7.95 1.06 -5.62
N LEU A 327 7.35 0.34 -6.55
CA LEU A 327 6.95 -1.04 -6.40
C LEU A 327 7.99 -1.94 -7.06
N TYR A 328 8.59 -2.82 -6.27
CA TYR A 328 9.60 -3.77 -6.70
C TYR A 328 9.08 -5.21 -6.61
N VAL A 329 9.59 -6.05 -7.49
CA VAL A 329 9.52 -7.50 -7.36
C VAL A 329 10.86 -7.96 -6.81
N LYS A 330 10.82 -8.72 -5.73
CA LYS A 330 11.99 -9.35 -5.10
C LYS A 330 11.87 -10.87 -5.18
N ASP A 331 13.02 -11.52 -5.40
CA ASP A 331 13.11 -12.97 -5.34
C ASP A 331 13.04 -13.49 -3.88
N PRO A 332 13.00 -14.82 -3.67
CA PRO A 332 12.99 -15.41 -2.33
C PRO A 332 14.23 -15.08 -1.49
N GLN A 333 15.33 -14.64 -2.11
CA GLN A 333 16.57 -14.22 -1.46
C GLN A 333 16.58 -12.73 -1.12
N GLY A 334 15.51 -11.99 -1.49
CA GLY A 334 15.35 -10.54 -1.24
C GLY A 334 16.06 -9.65 -2.27
N GLN A 335 16.58 -10.21 -3.37
CA GLN A 335 17.17 -9.42 -4.45
C GLN A 335 16.09 -8.81 -5.33
N VAL A 336 16.33 -7.58 -5.80
CA VAL A 336 15.42 -6.91 -6.72
C VAL A 336 15.50 -7.56 -8.10
N VAL A 337 14.40 -8.15 -8.54
CA VAL A 337 14.23 -8.72 -9.89
C VAL A 337 13.89 -7.61 -10.88
N THR A 338 12.91 -6.78 -10.57
CA THR A 338 12.48 -5.67 -11.42
C THR A 338 11.74 -4.61 -10.63
N LYS A 339 11.63 -3.40 -11.19
CA LYS A 339 10.74 -2.34 -10.70
C LYS A 339 9.51 -2.27 -11.60
N LEU A 340 8.32 -2.50 -11.04
CA LEU A 340 7.06 -2.54 -11.79
C LEU A 340 6.51 -1.15 -12.10
N ALA A 341 6.56 -0.25 -11.12
CA ALA A 341 6.03 1.09 -11.22
C ALA A 341 6.70 2.02 -10.21
N SER A 342 6.65 3.33 -10.45
CA SER A 342 7.05 4.33 -9.47
C SER A 342 6.34 5.67 -9.71
N ALA A 343 6.04 6.38 -8.62
CA ALA A 343 5.54 7.74 -8.61
C ALA A 343 6.34 8.56 -7.60
N LYS A 344 6.66 9.80 -7.94
CA LYS A 344 7.37 10.72 -7.06
C LYS A 344 6.42 11.32 -6.03
N ALA A 345 6.89 11.53 -4.82
CA ALA A 345 6.20 12.31 -3.82
C ALA A 345 5.93 13.75 -4.31
N LYS A 346 4.79 14.31 -3.93
CA LYS A 346 4.52 15.74 -4.10
C LYS A 346 4.63 16.42 -2.75
N PRO A 347 5.36 17.56 -2.66
CA PRO A 347 5.51 18.29 -1.42
C PRO A 347 4.18 18.62 -0.77
N ALA A 348 4.15 18.61 0.55
CA ALA A 348 3.04 19.11 1.33
C ALA A 348 2.89 20.63 1.18
N ALA A 349 1.67 21.13 1.29
CA ALA A 349 1.39 22.55 1.37
C ALA A 349 1.27 22.98 2.84
N SER A 350 1.79 24.18 3.15
CA SER A 350 1.61 24.80 4.46
C SER A 350 0.33 25.64 4.48
N ILE A 351 -0.28 25.76 5.65
CA ILE A 351 -1.49 26.56 5.86
C ILE A 351 -1.13 27.83 6.61
N TYR A 352 -1.56 28.96 6.08
CA TYR A 352 -1.46 30.26 6.74
C TYR A 352 -2.81 30.63 7.32
N THR A 353 -2.86 30.84 8.63
CA THR A 353 -4.09 31.19 9.34
C THR A 353 -4.22 32.71 9.47
N THR A 354 -5.35 33.16 9.96
CA THR A 354 -5.54 34.56 10.36
C THR A 354 -5.30 34.78 11.86
N ILE A 355 -4.91 33.74 12.58
CA ILE A 355 -4.58 33.83 14.01
C ILE A 355 -3.32 34.68 14.19
N ASP A 356 -3.39 35.67 15.09
CA ASP A 356 -2.25 36.39 15.62
C ASP A 356 -1.74 35.62 16.83
N SER A 357 -0.58 34.97 16.70
CA SER A 357 -0.01 34.11 17.75
C SER A 357 0.24 34.84 19.04
N THR A 358 0.73 36.11 18.97
CA THR A 358 1.00 36.95 20.14
C THR A 358 -0.30 37.28 20.87
N LEU A 359 -1.31 37.76 20.16
CA LEU A 359 -2.63 38.06 20.75
C LEU A 359 -3.26 36.80 21.36
N GLN A 360 -3.24 35.72 20.63
CA GLN A 360 -3.76 34.41 21.12
C GLN A 360 -3.08 33.97 22.41
N TYR A 361 -1.74 34.04 22.47
CA TYR A 361 -0.97 33.67 23.66
C TYR A 361 -1.36 34.48 24.89
N TYR A 362 -1.46 35.82 24.78
CA TYR A 362 -1.88 36.65 25.89
C TYR A 362 -3.31 36.39 26.33
N LEU A 363 -4.22 36.16 25.40
CA LEU A 363 -5.61 35.84 25.73
C LEU A 363 -5.76 34.46 26.39
N GLN A 364 -5.02 33.45 25.96
CA GLN A 364 -4.98 32.15 26.62
C GLN A 364 -4.49 32.28 28.07
N ARG A 365 -3.42 33.02 28.31
CA ARG A 365 -2.91 33.27 29.66
C ARG A 365 -3.87 34.11 30.51
N SER A 366 -4.53 35.08 29.94
CA SER A 366 -5.53 35.91 30.65
C SER A 366 -6.77 35.12 31.04
N MET A 367 -7.20 34.17 30.23
CA MET A 367 -8.30 33.27 30.56
C MET A 367 -7.92 32.35 31.72
N GLY A 368 -6.68 31.81 31.73
CA GLY A 368 -6.18 30.92 32.78
C GLY A 368 -7.15 29.74 33.01
N ASN A 369 -7.61 29.58 34.25
CA ASN A 369 -8.54 28.51 34.64
C ASN A 369 -10.02 28.96 34.63
N ASN A 370 -10.33 30.12 34.06
CA ASN A 370 -11.73 30.57 33.97
C ASN A 370 -12.47 29.80 32.88
N LEU A 371 -13.74 29.48 33.16
CA LEU A 371 -14.63 28.88 32.17
C LEU A 371 -15.19 29.97 31.26
N GLY A 372 -15.03 29.78 29.95
CA GLY A 372 -15.58 30.73 28.97
C GLY A 372 -14.92 30.57 27.59
N ALA A 373 -15.21 31.49 26.70
CA ALA A 373 -14.59 31.57 25.41
C ALA A 373 -14.30 33.05 25.03
N ILE A 374 -13.20 33.29 24.34
CA ILE A 374 -12.82 34.60 23.80
C ILE A 374 -12.64 34.43 22.29
N VAL A 375 -13.35 35.23 21.49
CA VAL A 375 -13.16 35.30 20.05
C VAL A 375 -12.86 36.75 19.68
N VAL A 376 -11.75 36.97 19.00
CA VAL A 376 -11.37 38.29 18.47
C VAL A 376 -11.47 38.23 16.94
N MET A 377 -12.22 39.16 16.39
CA MET A 377 -12.48 39.22 14.95
C MET A 377 -12.21 40.63 14.43
N GLU A 378 -11.58 40.71 13.27
CA GLU A 378 -11.41 41.98 12.56
C GLU A 378 -12.77 42.41 11.96
N ARG A 379 -13.20 43.62 12.30
CA ARG A 379 -14.56 44.08 11.96
C ARG A 379 -14.84 44.13 10.45
N ASP A 380 -13.86 44.59 9.69
CA ASP A 380 -14.07 44.95 8.28
C ASP A 380 -13.87 43.74 7.35
N THR A 381 -13.09 42.76 7.75
CA THR A 381 -12.77 41.56 6.93
C THR A 381 -13.41 40.28 7.45
N GLY A 382 -13.82 40.26 8.72
CA GLY A 382 -14.31 39.05 9.37
C GLY A 382 -13.20 38.04 9.74
N LYS A 383 -11.92 38.39 9.60
CA LYS A 383 -10.81 37.52 9.99
C LYS A 383 -10.82 37.23 11.48
N VAL A 384 -10.74 35.98 11.85
CA VAL A 384 -10.58 35.57 13.24
C VAL A 384 -9.10 35.69 13.62
N LEU A 385 -8.80 36.61 14.54
CA LEU A 385 -7.44 36.89 15.01
C LEU A 385 -7.04 36.06 16.23
N ALA A 386 -8.02 35.71 17.07
CA ALA A 386 -7.81 34.84 18.22
C ALA A 386 -9.10 34.09 18.58
N MET A 387 -8.93 32.86 19.10
CA MET A 387 -10.00 32.02 19.58
C MET A 387 -9.51 31.17 20.75
N VAL A 388 -10.06 31.41 21.94
CA VAL A 388 -9.68 30.77 23.22
C VAL A 388 -10.91 30.16 23.85
N SER A 389 -10.78 28.93 24.37
CA SER A 389 -11.83 28.26 25.15
C SER A 389 -11.22 27.33 26.18
#